data_37f95a0744a32dc5ce50c7462991d505
#
_entry.id   37f95a0744a32dc5ce50c7462991d505
#
_cell.length_a   1.000
_cell.length_b   1.000
_cell.length_c   1.000
_cell.angle_alpha   90.00
_cell.angle_beta   90.00
_cell.angle_gamma   90.00
#
_symmetry.space_group_name_H-M   'P 1'
#
loop_
_entity.id
_entity.type
_entity.pdbx_description
1 polymer ?
#
loop_
_entity_poly.entity_id
_entity_poly.type
_entity_poly.pdbx_seq_one_letter_code
_entity_poly.pdbx_strand_id
1 'polypeptide(L)'
;MRRADGSLAHHAGGDSQPFSSRSISYRHPNVLLDLPLGEPVDLLVRVQSQSSMQVPLVLYTQTAFTEIARDAQLAIGVYYGILLALFFYNLVLWLTLRDGSYFWYLFHISAFGMVLFCLNGLGFEYLWPNNTWLADKSVPLSISLALIGMHQFARVFLELPQRWPAGNQVSVAAIVLFVAFGIAATVVPYRVITQVVSLAVLASIVWISVVTVVVLRRGYTPARLFLLSWAMFLSGTAVFTLVAFGLVPKRFVTEYGVQIGSALEMLFLSIALSYRYGALRKENERIVYEANQRLERKVAQRTQDVRSAMLQLEDAHARLGESSRRDALTGLYHRGHFHEAFERMLADTNASGRPLSLLIVDLDHFKAINDQHGHLVGDACLRAAAQRIGRALRPHDALLARFGGEEFVVALPGHALAAAVAIAEEVRQALVAEPCDVQGLRVRVSASLGVHTIEPGTIDDVDLGFEIADRALYAAKANGRNCVRTSLSAA
;
A
#
# COMPACT_ATOMS: atom_id res chain seq x y z
N MET A 1 -58.19 -44.48 -25.52
CA MET A 1 -59.37 -44.77 -24.74
C MET A 1 -60.33 -45.56 -25.62
N ARG A 2 -60.74 -46.70 -25.17
CA ARG A 2 -61.73 -47.54 -25.87
C ARG A 2 -63.06 -47.47 -25.12
N ARG A 3 -64.12 -47.07 -25.77
CA ARG A 3 -65.46 -46.96 -25.21
C ARG A 3 -66.23 -48.29 -25.38
N ALA A 4 -67.32 -48.47 -24.68
CA ALA A 4 -68.15 -49.64 -24.75
C ALA A 4 -68.75 -49.92 -26.16
N ASP A 5 -68.95 -48.87 -26.96
CA ASP A 5 -69.40 -48.94 -28.37
C ASP A 5 -68.27 -49.34 -29.34
N GLY A 6 -67.04 -49.62 -28.83
CA GLY A 6 -65.88 -50.00 -29.62
C GLY A 6 -65.14 -48.80 -30.23
N SER A 7 -65.59 -47.59 -30.05
CA SER A 7 -64.90 -46.39 -30.55
C SER A 7 -63.58 -46.17 -29.84
N LEU A 8 -62.54 -45.66 -30.54
CA LEU A 8 -61.23 -45.41 -30.06
C LEU A 8 -60.95 -43.89 -30.12
N ALA A 9 -60.76 -43.29 -28.98
CA ALA A 9 -60.20 -41.94 -28.89
C ALA A 9 -58.68 -41.98 -28.63
N HIS A 10 -57.90 -41.36 -29.52
CA HIS A 10 -56.46 -41.26 -29.43
C HIS A 10 -56.06 -39.89 -28.91
N HIS A 11 -55.22 -39.90 -27.85
CA HIS A 11 -54.59 -38.69 -27.34
C HIS A 11 -53.07 -38.90 -27.35
N ALA A 12 -52.34 -37.98 -27.94
CA ALA A 12 -50.89 -37.95 -27.93
C ALA A 12 -50.45 -36.75 -27.05
N GLY A 13 -49.44 -36.98 -26.22
CA GLY A 13 -48.91 -35.96 -25.36
C GLY A 13 -47.47 -36.28 -24.96
N GLY A 14 -46.79 -35.34 -24.31
CA GLY A 14 -45.39 -35.43 -23.89
C GLY A 14 -44.52 -34.33 -24.44
N ASP A 15 -43.23 -34.41 -24.18
CA ASP A 15 -42.25 -33.35 -24.55
C ASP A 15 -41.86 -33.42 -26.03
N SER A 16 -42.22 -34.50 -26.72
CA SER A 16 -42.04 -34.67 -28.16
C SER A 16 -43.11 -33.92 -29.00
N GLN A 17 -44.15 -33.41 -28.34
CA GLN A 17 -45.20 -32.60 -28.95
C GLN A 17 -45.10 -31.16 -28.45
N PRO A 18 -45.53 -30.14 -29.24
CA PRO A 18 -45.62 -28.76 -28.79
C PRO A 18 -46.45 -28.66 -27.52
N PHE A 19 -46.04 -27.75 -26.59
CA PHE A 19 -46.77 -27.53 -25.34
C PHE A 19 -48.23 -27.18 -25.53
N SER A 20 -48.52 -26.42 -26.60
CA SER A 20 -49.87 -26.05 -27.03
C SER A 20 -50.81 -27.22 -27.35
N SER A 21 -50.28 -28.43 -27.55
CA SER A 21 -51.07 -29.63 -27.79
C SER A 21 -51.69 -30.24 -26.53
N ARG A 22 -51.31 -29.78 -25.35
CA ARG A 22 -51.82 -30.27 -24.05
C ARG A 22 -53.27 -29.84 -23.84
N SER A 23 -54.07 -30.77 -23.31
CA SER A 23 -55.49 -30.50 -23.01
C SER A 23 -55.67 -29.40 -21.94
N ILE A 24 -54.79 -29.34 -20.99
CA ILE A 24 -54.72 -28.32 -19.94
C ILE A 24 -53.30 -27.76 -19.94
N SER A 25 -53.17 -26.42 -19.95
CA SER A 25 -51.85 -25.76 -19.84
C SER A 25 -51.28 -25.98 -18.46
N TYR A 26 -50.52 -27.05 -18.29
CA TYR A 26 -49.84 -27.42 -17.06
C TYR A 26 -48.49 -28.08 -17.35
N ARG A 27 -47.54 -27.90 -16.47
CA ARG A 27 -46.14 -28.32 -16.62
C ARG A 27 -45.90 -29.84 -16.90
N HIS A 28 -46.81 -30.69 -16.42
CA HIS A 28 -46.72 -32.15 -16.70
C HIS A 28 -47.70 -32.55 -17.83
N PRO A 29 -47.37 -33.55 -18.63
CA PRO A 29 -48.26 -34.13 -19.61
C PRO A 29 -49.61 -34.52 -18.97
N ASN A 30 -50.66 -34.09 -19.59
CA ASN A 30 -52.04 -34.33 -19.10
C ASN A 30 -52.97 -34.55 -20.27
N VAL A 31 -54.05 -35.25 -20.01
CA VAL A 31 -55.13 -35.49 -20.99
C VAL A 31 -56.47 -35.32 -20.25
N LEU A 32 -57.37 -34.52 -20.81
CA LEU A 32 -58.75 -34.41 -20.34
C LEU A 32 -59.49 -35.61 -20.89
N LEU A 33 -60.10 -36.38 -20.01
CA LEU A 33 -60.92 -37.57 -20.38
C LEU A 33 -62.38 -37.27 -20.14
N ASP A 34 -63.17 -37.43 -21.18
CA ASP A 34 -64.62 -37.44 -21.08
C ASP A 34 -65.12 -38.87 -20.87
N LEU A 35 -65.44 -39.16 -19.60
CA LEU A 35 -65.81 -40.51 -19.16
C LEU A 35 -67.36 -40.57 -19.08
N PRO A 36 -68.03 -41.44 -19.89
CA PRO A 36 -69.46 -41.62 -19.79
C PRO A 36 -69.85 -42.23 -18.42
N LEU A 37 -70.98 -41.76 -17.86
CA LEU A 37 -71.47 -42.26 -16.57
C LEU A 37 -72.05 -43.67 -16.72
N GLY A 38 -71.57 -44.60 -15.89
CA GLY A 38 -72.14 -45.95 -15.82
C GLY A 38 -71.67 -46.91 -16.91
N GLU A 39 -70.79 -46.48 -17.79
CA GLU A 39 -70.23 -47.36 -18.84
C GLU A 39 -68.74 -47.74 -18.56
N PRO A 40 -68.33 -48.98 -18.75
CA PRO A 40 -66.94 -49.37 -18.66
C PRO A 40 -66.10 -48.81 -19.78
N VAL A 41 -64.93 -48.21 -19.43
CA VAL A 41 -63.99 -47.63 -20.40
C VAL A 41 -62.61 -48.23 -20.17
N ASP A 42 -61.97 -48.72 -21.24
CA ASP A 42 -60.59 -49.21 -21.16
C ASP A 42 -59.63 -48.06 -21.52
N LEU A 43 -58.73 -47.74 -20.57
CA LEU A 43 -57.64 -46.81 -20.81
C LEU A 43 -56.33 -47.54 -21.10
N LEU A 44 -55.92 -47.55 -22.38
CA LEU A 44 -54.64 -48.11 -22.81
C LEU A 44 -53.60 -46.99 -22.91
N VAL A 45 -52.61 -46.99 -22.05
CA VAL A 45 -51.55 -45.99 -22.07
C VAL A 45 -50.26 -46.63 -22.60
N ARG A 46 -49.76 -46.11 -23.73
CA ARG A 46 -48.44 -46.45 -24.22
C ARG A 46 -47.47 -45.33 -23.86
N VAL A 47 -46.43 -45.67 -23.10
CA VAL A 47 -45.38 -44.71 -22.76
C VAL A 47 -44.09 -45.06 -23.50
N GLN A 48 -43.48 -44.07 -24.12
CA GLN A 48 -42.19 -44.19 -24.75
C GLN A 48 -41.32 -43.06 -24.21
N SER A 49 -40.25 -43.39 -23.47
CA SER A 49 -39.34 -42.42 -22.87
C SER A 49 -37.90 -42.76 -23.18
N GLN A 50 -37.06 -41.76 -23.35
CA GLN A 50 -35.60 -41.89 -23.41
C GLN A 50 -34.95 -41.73 -22.00
N SER A 51 -35.76 -41.36 -20.99
CA SER A 51 -35.37 -41.19 -19.58
C SER A 51 -35.76 -42.40 -18.75
N SER A 52 -35.75 -42.26 -17.41
CA SER A 52 -36.24 -43.33 -16.52
C SER A 52 -37.70 -43.64 -16.71
N MET A 53 -38.09 -44.89 -16.70
CA MET A 53 -39.46 -45.38 -16.94
C MET A 53 -40.35 -45.31 -15.67
N GLN A 54 -40.28 -44.21 -14.93
CA GLN A 54 -41.22 -43.97 -13.83
C GLN A 54 -42.40 -43.17 -14.37
N VAL A 55 -43.53 -43.75 -14.47
CA VAL A 55 -44.75 -43.13 -15.01
C VAL A 55 -45.88 -43.23 -13.98
N PRO A 56 -45.92 -42.33 -13.00
CA PRO A 56 -47.00 -42.26 -12.04
C PRO A 56 -48.25 -41.72 -12.75
N LEU A 57 -49.20 -42.60 -13.05
CA LEU A 57 -50.49 -42.22 -13.60
C LEU A 57 -51.46 -41.99 -12.43
N VAL A 58 -52.08 -40.82 -12.39
CA VAL A 58 -53.08 -40.49 -11.40
C VAL A 58 -54.30 -39.90 -12.13
N LEU A 59 -55.46 -40.38 -11.79
CA LEU A 59 -56.73 -39.88 -12.26
C LEU A 59 -57.26 -38.87 -11.22
N TYR A 60 -57.57 -37.65 -11.65
CA TYR A 60 -58.11 -36.58 -10.82
C TYR A 60 -59.48 -36.12 -11.30
N THR A 61 -60.34 -35.73 -10.39
CA THR A 61 -61.42 -34.84 -10.74
C THR A 61 -60.85 -33.44 -11.08
N GLN A 62 -61.63 -32.65 -11.85
CA GLN A 62 -61.15 -31.32 -12.23
C GLN A 62 -60.88 -30.43 -11.02
N THR A 63 -61.68 -30.53 -9.99
CA THR A 63 -61.47 -29.78 -8.70
C THR A 63 -60.17 -30.19 -8.01
N ALA A 64 -59.99 -31.50 -7.79
CA ALA A 64 -58.79 -32.03 -7.14
C ALA A 64 -57.52 -31.73 -7.93
N PHE A 65 -57.57 -31.74 -9.25
CA PHE A 65 -56.44 -31.37 -10.10
C PHE A 65 -56.08 -29.88 -9.92
N THR A 66 -57.09 -29.00 -9.88
CA THR A 66 -56.85 -27.53 -9.68
C THR A 66 -56.24 -27.23 -8.32
N GLU A 67 -56.70 -27.93 -7.25
CA GLU A 67 -56.11 -27.76 -5.90
C GLU A 67 -54.63 -28.19 -5.88
N ILE A 68 -54.34 -29.39 -6.37
CA ILE A 68 -52.94 -29.90 -6.40
C ILE A 68 -52.06 -29.05 -7.30
N ALA A 69 -52.55 -28.59 -8.43
CA ALA A 69 -51.79 -27.72 -9.35
C ALA A 69 -51.47 -26.38 -8.70
N ARG A 70 -52.44 -25.79 -7.99
CA ARG A 70 -52.24 -24.54 -7.24
C ARG A 70 -51.18 -24.70 -6.14
N ASP A 71 -51.26 -25.76 -5.32
CA ASP A 71 -50.32 -25.98 -4.21
C ASP A 71 -48.92 -26.29 -4.74
N ALA A 72 -48.81 -27.02 -5.84
CA ALA A 72 -47.53 -27.25 -6.54
C ALA A 72 -46.93 -25.97 -7.09
N GLN A 73 -47.75 -25.09 -7.71
CA GLN A 73 -47.30 -23.80 -8.23
C GLN A 73 -46.82 -22.86 -7.08
N LEU A 74 -47.57 -22.86 -5.95
CA LEU A 74 -47.16 -22.10 -4.77
C LEU A 74 -45.79 -22.55 -4.23
N ALA A 75 -45.61 -23.85 -4.05
CA ALA A 75 -44.35 -24.41 -3.55
C ALA A 75 -43.15 -24.05 -4.46
N ILE A 76 -43.34 -24.18 -5.77
CA ILE A 76 -42.33 -23.82 -6.74
C ILE A 76 -42.08 -22.32 -6.78
N GLY A 77 -43.16 -21.51 -6.72
CA GLY A 77 -43.07 -20.05 -6.67
C GLY A 77 -42.27 -19.56 -5.47
N VAL A 78 -42.50 -20.13 -4.28
CA VAL A 78 -41.73 -19.84 -3.06
C VAL A 78 -40.25 -20.18 -3.24
N TYR A 79 -39.95 -21.35 -3.83
CA TYR A 79 -38.56 -21.75 -4.11
C TYR A 79 -37.84 -20.74 -5.01
N TYR A 80 -38.43 -20.37 -6.16
CA TYR A 80 -37.82 -19.40 -7.07
C TYR A 80 -37.79 -17.98 -6.49
N GLY A 81 -38.75 -17.62 -5.63
CA GLY A 81 -38.72 -16.38 -4.87
C GLY A 81 -37.51 -16.30 -3.94
N ILE A 82 -37.19 -17.38 -3.22
CA ILE A 82 -36.00 -17.48 -2.36
C ILE A 82 -34.74 -17.40 -3.24
N LEU A 83 -34.68 -18.15 -4.35
CA LEU A 83 -33.53 -18.13 -5.26
C LEU A 83 -33.27 -16.73 -5.82
N LEU A 84 -34.30 -16.01 -6.28
CA LEU A 84 -34.18 -14.66 -6.78
C LEU A 84 -33.71 -13.69 -5.68
N ALA A 85 -34.26 -13.80 -4.48
CA ALA A 85 -33.83 -12.96 -3.35
C ALA A 85 -32.33 -13.16 -3.05
N LEU A 86 -31.87 -14.43 -2.98
CA LEU A 86 -30.46 -14.75 -2.79
C LEU A 86 -29.60 -14.29 -3.96
N PHE A 87 -30.09 -14.42 -5.20
CA PHE A 87 -29.39 -13.95 -6.39
C PHE A 87 -29.16 -12.44 -6.31
N PHE A 88 -30.21 -11.63 -6.12
CA PHE A 88 -30.06 -10.17 -6.08
C PHE A 88 -29.25 -9.69 -4.88
N TYR A 89 -29.41 -10.31 -3.72
CA TYR A 89 -28.57 -10.02 -2.56
C TYR A 89 -27.07 -10.23 -2.87
N ASN A 90 -26.71 -11.39 -3.43
CA ASN A 90 -25.33 -11.68 -3.75
C ASN A 90 -24.81 -10.92 -4.97
N LEU A 91 -25.70 -10.52 -5.91
CA LEU A 91 -25.37 -9.64 -7.02
C LEU A 91 -24.91 -8.26 -6.51
N VAL A 92 -25.64 -7.66 -5.58
CA VAL A 92 -25.25 -6.40 -4.94
C VAL A 92 -23.89 -6.55 -4.24
N LEU A 93 -23.68 -7.64 -3.51
CA LEU A 93 -22.39 -7.92 -2.87
C LEU A 93 -21.27 -8.07 -3.92
N TRP A 94 -21.50 -8.80 -4.99
CA TRP A 94 -20.51 -8.93 -6.06
C TRP A 94 -20.15 -7.59 -6.72
N LEU A 95 -21.14 -6.76 -7.04
CA LEU A 95 -20.94 -5.43 -7.62
C LEU A 95 -20.14 -4.50 -6.70
N THR A 96 -20.36 -4.64 -5.39
CA THR A 96 -19.69 -3.82 -4.36
C THR A 96 -18.27 -4.32 -4.07
N LEU A 97 -18.10 -5.63 -3.88
CA LEU A 97 -16.85 -6.23 -3.41
C LEU A 97 -15.91 -6.64 -4.55
N ARG A 98 -16.45 -6.87 -5.75
CA ARG A 98 -15.71 -7.33 -6.93
C ARG A 98 -14.93 -8.64 -6.72
N ASP A 99 -15.32 -9.46 -5.72
CA ASP A 99 -14.70 -10.76 -5.45
C ASP A 99 -15.26 -11.84 -6.41
N GLY A 100 -14.35 -12.56 -7.07
CA GLY A 100 -14.69 -13.62 -8.01
C GLY A 100 -15.49 -14.77 -7.39
N SER A 101 -15.42 -14.98 -6.08
CA SER A 101 -16.22 -16.03 -5.40
C SER A 101 -17.72 -15.73 -5.48
N TYR A 102 -18.13 -14.46 -5.33
CA TYR A 102 -19.54 -14.07 -5.49
C TYR A 102 -20.02 -14.22 -6.93
N PHE A 103 -19.18 -13.92 -7.92
CA PHE A 103 -19.51 -14.13 -9.33
C PHE A 103 -19.79 -15.61 -9.63
N TRP A 104 -18.88 -16.49 -9.21
CA TRP A 104 -19.05 -17.94 -9.44
C TRP A 104 -20.16 -18.57 -8.62
N TYR A 105 -20.46 -17.98 -7.47
CA TYR A 105 -21.65 -18.35 -6.71
C TYR A 105 -22.93 -17.96 -7.44
N LEU A 106 -23.05 -16.74 -7.98
CA LEU A 106 -24.19 -16.29 -8.79
C LEU A 106 -24.37 -17.19 -10.02
N PHE A 107 -23.28 -17.54 -10.69
CA PHE A 107 -23.32 -18.46 -11.80
C PHE A 107 -23.85 -19.84 -11.38
N HIS A 108 -23.35 -20.38 -10.25
CA HIS A 108 -23.78 -21.67 -9.71
C HIS A 108 -25.28 -21.71 -9.39
N ILE A 109 -25.79 -20.73 -8.63
CA ILE A 109 -27.22 -20.70 -8.26
C ILE A 109 -28.13 -20.51 -9.47
N SER A 110 -27.70 -19.72 -10.46
CA SER A 110 -28.47 -19.55 -11.70
C SER A 110 -28.50 -20.82 -12.54
N ALA A 111 -27.34 -21.48 -12.70
CA ALA A 111 -27.24 -22.72 -13.45
C ALA A 111 -28.02 -23.85 -12.78
N PHE A 112 -27.92 -23.99 -11.45
CA PHE A 112 -28.67 -25.00 -10.70
C PHE A 112 -30.18 -24.69 -10.68
N GLY A 113 -30.55 -23.42 -10.52
CA GLY A 113 -31.95 -22.97 -10.66
C GLY A 113 -32.52 -23.36 -12.02
N MET A 114 -31.72 -23.21 -13.10
CA MET A 114 -32.12 -23.64 -14.46
C MET A 114 -32.30 -25.16 -14.55
N VAL A 115 -31.44 -25.97 -13.90
CA VAL A 115 -31.64 -27.43 -13.84
C VAL A 115 -33.03 -27.78 -13.30
N LEU A 116 -33.38 -27.22 -12.13
CA LEU A 116 -34.68 -27.47 -11.53
C LEU A 116 -35.83 -26.88 -12.35
N PHE A 117 -35.61 -25.75 -13.02
CA PHE A 117 -36.60 -25.13 -13.93
C PHE A 117 -36.92 -26.04 -15.11
N CYS A 118 -35.91 -26.68 -15.70
CA CYS A 118 -36.08 -27.66 -16.76
C CYS A 118 -36.73 -28.95 -16.25
N LEU A 119 -36.23 -29.49 -15.10
CA LEU A 119 -36.77 -30.73 -14.52
C LEU A 119 -38.22 -30.61 -14.04
N ASN A 120 -38.62 -29.43 -13.58
CA ASN A 120 -40.01 -29.15 -13.20
C ASN A 120 -40.94 -28.90 -14.39
N GLY A 121 -40.41 -28.91 -15.64
CA GLY A 121 -41.18 -28.69 -16.86
C GLY A 121 -41.50 -27.22 -17.15
N LEU A 122 -41.04 -26.29 -16.30
CA LEU A 122 -41.31 -24.86 -16.46
C LEU A 122 -40.57 -24.25 -17.67
N GLY A 123 -39.39 -24.75 -17.99
CA GLY A 123 -38.65 -24.33 -19.19
C GLY A 123 -39.44 -24.55 -20.45
N PHE A 124 -40.10 -25.71 -20.56
CA PHE A 124 -40.93 -26.04 -21.68
C PHE A 124 -42.27 -25.27 -21.68
N GLU A 125 -42.82 -24.99 -20.50
CA GLU A 125 -44.08 -24.21 -20.37
C GLU A 125 -43.88 -22.71 -20.72
N TYR A 126 -42.81 -22.06 -20.23
CA TYR A 126 -42.69 -20.60 -20.29
C TYR A 126 -41.61 -20.09 -21.27
N LEU A 127 -40.46 -20.81 -21.45
CA LEU A 127 -39.34 -20.29 -22.23
C LEU A 127 -39.29 -20.79 -23.67
N TRP A 128 -39.63 -22.06 -23.92
CA TRP A 128 -39.60 -22.67 -25.27
C TRP A 128 -40.77 -23.61 -25.55
N PRO A 129 -42.03 -23.17 -25.43
CA PRO A 129 -43.23 -24.06 -25.50
C PRO A 129 -43.39 -24.82 -26.82
N ASN A 130 -42.85 -24.33 -27.91
CA ASN A 130 -42.95 -24.93 -29.24
C ASN A 130 -41.62 -25.51 -29.74
N ASN A 131 -40.53 -25.41 -28.96
CA ASN A 131 -39.24 -25.94 -29.38
C ASN A 131 -38.93 -27.28 -28.67
N THR A 132 -39.34 -28.35 -29.31
CA THR A 132 -39.15 -29.72 -28.82
C THR A 132 -37.68 -30.14 -28.76
N TRP A 133 -36.80 -29.54 -29.60
CA TRP A 133 -35.36 -29.76 -29.53
C TRP A 133 -34.76 -29.21 -28.21
N LEU A 134 -35.14 -27.96 -27.84
CA LEU A 134 -34.74 -27.41 -26.54
C LEU A 134 -35.37 -28.19 -25.37
N ALA A 135 -36.59 -28.67 -25.49
CA ALA A 135 -37.23 -29.52 -24.51
C ALA A 135 -36.38 -30.79 -24.23
N ASP A 136 -35.86 -31.43 -25.29
CA ASP A 136 -34.99 -32.60 -25.19
C ASP A 136 -33.58 -32.29 -24.65
N LYS A 137 -32.97 -31.13 -25.06
CA LYS A 137 -31.57 -30.84 -24.75
C LYS A 137 -31.35 -30.00 -23.48
N SER A 138 -32.34 -29.29 -22.99
CA SER A 138 -32.20 -28.32 -21.90
C SER A 138 -31.73 -28.94 -20.59
N VAL A 139 -32.16 -30.15 -20.23
CA VAL A 139 -31.80 -30.82 -18.99
C VAL A 139 -30.29 -31.14 -18.95
N PRO A 140 -29.72 -31.92 -19.91
CA PRO A 140 -28.30 -32.27 -19.87
C PRO A 140 -27.40 -31.03 -20.05
N LEU A 141 -27.83 -30.01 -20.79
CA LEU A 141 -27.12 -28.73 -20.92
C LEU A 141 -27.07 -27.99 -19.59
N SER A 142 -28.21 -27.84 -18.92
CA SER A 142 -28.28 -27.11 -17.64
C SER A 142 -27.50 -27.84 -16.54
N ILE A 143 -27.53 -29.20 -16.50
CA ILE A 143 -26.70 -29.98 -15.56
C ILE A 143 -25.22 -29.74 -15.83
N SER A 144 -24.78 -29.75 -17.09
CA SER A 144 -23.38 -29.49 -17.45
C SER A 144 -22.93 -28.10 -16.99
N LEU A 145 -23.77 -27.06 -17.20
CA LEU A 145 -23.50 -25.71 -16.70
C LEU A 145 -23.44 -25.65 -15.17
N ALA A 146 -24.35 -26.34 -14.47
CA ALA A 146 -24.36 -26.37 -13.01
C ALA A 146 -23.11 -27.05 -12.46
N LEU A 147 -22.63 -28.14 -13.07
CA LEU A 147 -21.37 -28.80 -12.71
C LEU A 147 -20.14 -27.89 -12.91
N ILE A 148 -20.09 -27.17 -14.03
CA ILE A 148 -19.05 -26.17 -14.30
C ILE A 148 -19.07 -25.10 -13.18
N GLY A 149 -20.24 -24.53 -12.91
CA GLY A 149 -20.41 -23.49 -11.87
C GLY A 149 -20.00 -23.98 -10.49
N MET A 150 -20.44 -25.16 -10.10
CA MET A 150 -20.12 -25.76 -8.81
C MET A 150 -18.61 -26.00 -8.62
N HIS A 151 -17.96 -26.62 -9.61
CA HIS A 151 -16.51 -26.87 -9.53
C HIS A 151 -15.71 -25.57 -9.52
N GLN A 152 -16.07 -24.60 -10.34
CA GLN A 152 -15.38 -23.33 -10.40
C GLN A 152 -15.61 -22.51 -9.11
N PHE A 153 -16.84 -22.51 -8.58
CA PHE A 153 -17.12 -21.87 -7.30
C PHE A 153 -16.31 -22.53 -6.16
N ALA A 154 -16.34 -23.86 -6.06
CA ALA A 154 -15.56 -24.57 -5.05
C ALA A 154 -14.07 -24.30 -5.14
N ARG A 155 -13.48 -24.23 -6.36
CA ARG A 155 -12.08 -23.87 -6.58
C ARG A 155 -11.73 -22.51 -6.02
N VAL A 156 -12.56 -21.49 -6.31
CA VAL A 156 -12.31 -20.11 -5.90
C VAL A 156 -12.60 -19.94 -4.41
N PHE A 157 -13.71 -20.48 -3.91
CA PHE A 157 -14.09 -20.37 -2.50
C PHE A 157 -13.12 -21.06 -1.55
N LEU A 158 -12.67 -22.27 -1.91
CA LEU A 158 -11.75 -23.06 -1.11
C LEU A 158 -10.27 -22.74 -1.36
N GLU A 159 -9.97 -21.77 -2.21
CA GLU A 159 -8.61 -21.33 -2.55
C GLU A 159 -7.71 -22.49 -3.02
N LEU A 160 -8.28 -23.40 -3.85
CA LEU A 160 -7.59 -24.62 -4.27
C LEU A 160 -6.23 -24.40 -4.93
N PRO A 161 -6.03 -23.37 -5.80
CA PRO A 161 -4.72 -23.14 -6.41
C PRO A 161 -3.59 -22.99 -5.39
N GLN A 162 -3.89 -22.34 -4.25
CA GLN A 162 -2.92 -22.07 -3.18
C GLN A 162 -2.85 -23.21 -2.16
N ARG A 163 -3.99 -23.76 -1.78
CA ARG A 163 -4.08 -24.74 -0.68
C ARG A 163 -3.85 -26.18 -1.09
N TRP A 164 -4.27 -26.54 -2.32
CA TRP A 164 -4.10 -27.89 -2.84
C TRP A 164 -3.96 -27.90 -4.37
N PRO A 165 -2.77 -27.56 -4.92
CA PRO A 165 -2.55 -27.46 -6.37
C PRO A 165 -2.94 -28.71 -7.17
N ALA A 166 -2.65 -29.91 -6.66
CA ALA A 166 -3.04 -31.17 -7.32
C ALA A 166 -4.55 -31.32 -7.41
N GLY A 167 -5.29 -31.03 -6.32
CA GLY A 167 -6.76 -31.04 -6.33
C GLY A 167 -7.34 -29.98 -7.27
N ASN A 168 -6.66 -28.85 -7.40
CA ASN A 168 -7.03 -27.82 -8.36
C ASN A 168 -6.94 -28.32 -9.82
N GLN A 169 -5.88 -29.03 -10.18
CA GLN A 169 -5.71 -29.59 -11.53
C GLN A 169 -6.84 -30.57 -11.89
N VAL A 170 -7.21 -31.45 -10.94
CA VAL A 170 -8.35 -32.37 -11.12
C VAL A 170 -9.66 -31.63 -11.33
N SER A 171 -9.91 -30.56 -10.54
CA SER A 171 -11.12 -29.74 -10.69
C SER A 171 -11.15 -28.99 -12.02
N VAL A 172 -10.00 -28.51 -12.52
CA VAL A 172 -9.91 -27.89 -13.87
C VAL A 172 -10.19 -28.91 -14.96
N ALA A 173 -9.60 -30.10 -14.86
CA ALA A 173 -9.86 -31.18 -15.82
C ALA A 173 -11.35 -31.58 -15.84
N ALA A 174 -12.00 -31.65 -14.66
CA ALA A 174 -13.44 -31.86 -14.56
C ALA A 174 -14.25 -30.77 -15.25
N ILE A 175 -13.90 -29.49 -15.07
CA ILE A 175 -14.57 -28.37 -15.74
C ILE A 175 -14.45 -28.51 -17.26
N VAL A 176 -13.27 -28.81 -17.78
CA VAL A 176 -13.06 -29.03 -19.23
C VAL A 176 -13.92 -30.19 -19.75
N LEU A 177 -14.00 -31.27 -18.98
CA LEU A 177 -14.85 -32.42 -19.29
C LEU A 177 -16.34 -32.03 -19.33
N PHE A 178 -16.80 -31.21 -18.38
CA PHE A 178 -18.20 -30.77 -18.34
C PHE A 178 -18.55 -29.80 -19.49
N VAL A 179 -17.60 -28.98 -19.93
CA VAL A 179 -17.75 -28.20 -21.17
C VAL A 179 -17.92 -29.12 -22.37
N ALA A 180 -17.11 -30.18 -22.46
CA ALA A 180 -17.23 -31.16 -23.52
C ALA A 180 -18.59 -31.89 -23.48
N PHE A 181 -19.09 -32.23 -22.26
CA PHE A 181 -20.44 -32.80 -22.10
C PHE A 181 -21.54 -31.85 -22.52
N GLY A 182 -21.43 -30.55 -22.22
CA GLY A 182 -22.37 -29.53 -22.67
C GLY A 182 -22.42 -29.46 -24.22
N ILE A 183 -21.27 -29.46 -24.87
CA ILE A 183 -21.19 -29.50 -26.33
C ILE A 183 -21.77 -30.80 -26.87
N ALA A 184 -21.40 -31.96 -26.30
CA ALA A 184 -21.90 -33.25 -26.70
C ALA A 184 -23.43 -33.37 -26.54
N ALA A 185 -24.01 -32.72 -25.53
CA ALA A 185 -25.46 -32.73 -25.28
C ALA A 185 -26.28 -32.15 -26.46
N THR A 186 -25.69 -31.29 -27.30
CA THR A 186 -26.37 -30.73 -28.46
C THR A 186 -26.53 -31.74 -29.60
N VAL A 187 -25.65 -32.73 -29.69
CA VAL A 187 -25.56 -33.66 -30.82
C VAL A 187 -25.96 -35.11 -30.44
N VAL A 188 -25.51 -35.56 -29.23
CA VAL A 188 -25.69 -36.92 -28.75
C VAL A 188 -27.16 -37.17 -28.35
N PRO A 189 -27.72 -38.38 -28.59
CA PRO A 189 -29.07 -38.72 -28.13
C PRO A 189 -29.23 -38.56 -26.63
N TYR A 190 -30.38 -38.05 -26.20
CA TYR A 190 -30.72 -37.75 -24.80
C TYR A 190 -30.37 -38.87 -23.82
N ARG A 191 -30.78 -40.09 -24.19
CA ARG A 191 -30.53 -41.30 -23.32
C ARG A 191 -29.07 -41.51 -22.96
N VAL A 192 -28.18 -41.34 -23.93
CA VAL A 192 -26.73 -41.60 -23.74
C VAL A 192 -26.12 -40.46 -22.89
N ILE A 193 -26.35 -39.22 -23.30
CA ILE A 193 -25.73 -38.08 -22.63
C ILE A 193 -26.22 -37.90 -21.19
N THR A 194 -27.50 -38.14 -20.93
CA THR A 194 -28.10 -38.04 -19.60
C THR A 194 -27.52 -39.04 -18.62
N GLN A 195 -27.30 -40.29 -19.08
CA GLN A 195 -26.65 -41.31 -18.24
C GLN A 195 -25.23 -40.93 -17.85
N VAL A 196 -24.42 -40.46 -18.82
CA VAL A 196 -23.04 -40.03 -18.58
C VAL A 196 -22.98 -38.83 -17.65
N VAL A 197 -23.82 -37.84 -17.89
CA VAL A 197 -23.88 -36.60 -17.06
C VAL A 197 -24.38 -36.95 -15.64
N SER A 198 -25.33 -37.88 -15.47
CA SER A 198 -25.78 -38.30 -14.14
C SER A 198 -24.68 -38.99 -13.35
N LEU A 199 -23.86 -39.85 -13.97
CA LEU A 199 -22.67 -40.42 -13.34
C LEU A 199 -21.64 -39.35 -12.97
N ALA A 200 -21.46 -38.34 -13.84
CA ALA A 200 -20.60 -37.19 -13.56
C ALA A 200 -21.08 -36.36 -12.36
N VAL A 201 -22.39 -36.21 -12.17
CA VAL A 201 -22.96 -35.57 -10.97
C VAL A 201 -22.53 -36.34 -9.70
N LEU A 202 -22.71 -37.65 -9.68
CA LEU A 202 -22.31 -38.48 -8.53
C LEU A 202 -20.81 -38.38 -8.24
N ALA A 203 -19.98 -38.51 -9.28
CA ALA A 203 -18.52 -38.33 -9.13
C ALA A 203 -18.15 -36.95 -8.59
N SER A 204 -18.82 -35.89 -9.08
CA SER A 204 -18.62 -34.50 -8.61
C SER A 204 -19.01 -34.34 -7.15
N ILE A 205 -20.10 -34.94 -6.70
CA ILE A 205 -20.53 -34.91 -5.30
C ILE A 205 -19.43 -35.47 -4.41
N VAL A 206 -18.91 -36.65 -4.76
CA VAL A 206 -17.81 -37.32 -4.01
C VAL A 206 -16.56 -36.41 -4.03
N TRP A 207 -16.17 -35.92 -5.22
CA TRP A 207 -14.99 -35.11 -5.37
C TRP A 207 -15.03 -33.79 -4.57
N ILE A 208 -16.12 -33.05 -4.64
CA ILE A 208 -16.28 -31.79 -3.88
C ILE A 208 -16.27 -32.06 -2.37
N SER A 209 -16.86 -33.16 -1.92
CA SER A 209 -16.80 -33.57 -0.51
C SER A 209 -15.37 -33.86 -0.07
N VAL A 210 -14.60 -34.60 -0.86
CA VAL A 210 -13.18 -34.91 -0.59
C VAL A 210 -12.36 -33.61 -0.54
N VAL A 211 -12.50 -32.76 -1.55
CA VAL A 211 -11.81 -31.47 -1.63
C VAL A 211 -12.09 -30.62 -0.38
N THR A 212 -13.36 -30.52 0.01
CA THR A 212 -13.77 -29.71 1.16
C THR A 212 -13.15 -30.24 2.47
N VAL A 213 -13.17 -31.54 2.67
CA VAL A 213 -12.57 -32.20 3.86
C VAL A 213 -11.05 -32.03 3.88
N VAL A 214 -10.36 -32.17 2.74
CA VAL A 214 -8.91 -32.01 2.66
C VAL A 214 -8.52 -30.54 2.98
N VAL A 215 -9.22 -29.57 2.41
CA VAL A 215 -8.95 -28.15 2.66
C VAL A 215 -9.26 -27.76 4.10
N LEU A 216 -10.33 -28.32 4.69
CA LEU A 216 -10.65 -28.15 6.10
C LEU A 216 -9.53 -28.68 7.01
N ARG A 217 -9.02 -29.90 6.73
CA ARG A 217 -7.89 -30.47 7.47
C ARG A 217 -6.60 -29.68 7.35
N ARG A 218 -6.46 -28.90 6.28
CA ARG A 218 -5.35 -27.95 6.09
C ARG A 218 -5.56 -26.59 6.79
N GLY A 219 -6.57 -26.48 7.65
CA GLY A 219 -6.78 -25.32 8.52
C GLY A 219 -7.63 -24.19 7.94
N TYR A 220 -8.29 -24.39 6.80
CA TYR A 220 -9.16 -23.38 6.23
C TYR A 220 -10.56 -23.41 6.87
N THR A 221 -10.78 -22.57 7.86
CA THR A 221 -12.01 -22.53 8.66
C THR A 221 -13.31 -22.26 7.87
N PRO A 222 -13.33 -21.43 6.81
CA PRO A 222 -14.56 -21.22 6.02
C PRO A 222 -15.09 -22.50 5.36
N ALA A 223 -14.23 -23.50 5.13
CA ALA A 223 -14.64 -24.79 4.58
C ALA A 223 -15.65 -25.55 5.48
N ARG A 224 -15.75 -25.22 6.78
CA ARG A 224 -16.77 -25.79 7.68
C ARG A 224 -18.18 -25.43 7.26
N LEU A 225 -18.41 -24.14 6.95
CA LEU A 225 -19.71 -23.67 6.50
C LEU A 225 -20.05 -24.22 5.10
N PHE A 226 -19.05 -24.33 4.23
CA PHE A 226 -19.21 -24.97 2.93
C PHE A 226 -19.62 -26.45 3.09
N LEU A 227 -19.00 -27.19 3.98
CA LEU A 227 -19.35 -28.58 4.25
C LEU A 227 -20.78 -28.70 4.81
N LEU A 228 -21.18 -27.81 5.70
CA LEU A 228 -22.54 -27.78 6.25
C LEU A 228 -23.57 -27.51 5.14
N SER A 229 -23.32 -26.52 4.27
CA SER A 229 -24.18 -26.22 3.12
C SER A 229 -24.36 -27.44 2.23
N TRP A 230 -23.28 -28.12 1.92
CA TRP A 230 -23.25 -29.31 1.10
C TRP A 230 -24.03 -30.47 1.75
N ALA A 231 -23.90 -30.63 3.07
CA ALA A 231 -24.66 -31.64 3.82
C ALA A 231 -26.18 -31.38 3.76
N MET A 232 -26.63 -30.14 3.77
CA MET A 232 -28.05 -29.78 3.62
C MET A 232 -28.61 -30.21 2.25
N PHE A 233 -27.88 -29.94 1.19
CA PHE A 233 -28.25 -30.36 -0.16
C PHE A 233 -28.31 -31.87 -0.30
N LEU A 234 -27.28 -32.57 0.20
CA LEU A 234 -27.23 -34.02 0.15
C LEU A 234 -28.37 -34.70 0.97
N SER A 235 -28.72 -34.11 2.12
CA SER A 235 -29.85 -34.59 2.94
C SER A 235 -31.16 -34.44 2.21
N GLY A 236 -31.41 -33.29 1.56
CA GLY A 236 -32.60 -33.09 0.74
C GLY A 236 -32.69 -34.05 -0.44
N THR A 237 -31.57 -34.27 -1.14
CA THR A 237 -31.47 -35.23 -2.23
C THR A 237 -31.68 -36.66 -1.76
N ALA A 238 -31.14 -37.06 -0.61
CA ALA A 238 -31.33 -38.38 -0.01
C ALA A 238 -32.80 -38.63 0.33
N VAL A 239 -33.47 -37.64 0.97
CA VAL A 239 -34.92 -37.77 1.29
C VAL A 239 -35.73 -37.94 0.00
N PHE A 240 -35.49 -37.14 -1.03
CA PHE A 240 -36.17 -37.29 -2.31
C PHE A 240 -35.96 -38.69 -2.93
N THR A 241 -34.74 -39.20 -2.86
CA THR A 241 -34.37 -40.51 -3.38
C THR A 241 -35.11 -41.63 -2.62
N LEU A 242 -35.19 -41.54 -1.29
CA LEU A 242 -35.93 -42.48 -0.45
C LEU A 242 -37.43 -42.49 -0.77
N VAL A 243 -38.02 -41.33 -1.08
CA VAL A 243 -39.40 -41.22 -1.56
C VAL A 243 -39.56 -41.93 -2.92
N ALA A 244 -38.61 -41.70 -3.84
CA ALA A 244 -38.65 -42.33 -5.18
C ALA A 244 -38.59 -43.85 -5.11
N PHE A 245 -37.90 -44.43 -4.09
CA PHE A 245 -37.86 -45.85 -3.83
C PHE A 245 -39.06 -46.39 -2.98
N GLY A 246 -39.97 -45.47 -2.59
CA GLY A 246 -41.13 -45.89 -1.78
C GLY A 246 -40.80 -46.21 -0.31
N LEU A 247 -39.59 -45.91 0.17
CA LEU A 247 -39.14 -46.17 1.54
C LEU A 247 -39.63 -45.10 2.53
N VAL A 248 -39.98 -43.90 2.03
CA VAL A 248 -40.52 -42.80 2.80
C VAL A 248 -41.85 -42.34 2.15
N PRO A 249 -42.90 -42.04 2.93
CA PRO A 249 -44.18 -41.61 2.36
C PRO A 249 -44.05 -40.26 1.67
N LYS A 250 -44.73 -40.13 0.54
CA LYS A 250 -44.82 -38.86 -0.20
C LYS A 250 -45.65 -37.86 0.59
N ARG A 251 -44.98 -36.87 1.15
CA ARG A 251 -45.55 -35.71 1.86
C ARG A 251 -44.96 -34.43 1.25
N PHE A 252 -45.55 -33.29 1.51
CA PHE A 252 -45.04 -32.00 0.99
C PHE A 252 -43.52 -31.83 1.20
N VAL A 253 -43.03 -31.98 2.42
CA VAL A 253 -41.57 -31.81 2.74
C VAL A 253 -40.70 -32.85 2.02
N THR A 254 -41.15 -34.08 1.88
CA THR A 254 -40.34 -35.15 1.25
C THR A 254 -40.38 -35.08 -0.28
N GLU A 255 -41.48 -34.63 -0.85
CA GLU A 255 -41.63 -34.39 -2.31
C GLU A 255 -40.75 -33.26 -2.80
N TYR A 256 -40.67 -32.15 -2.04
CA TYR A 256 -39.85 -31.01 -2.35
C TYR A 256 -38.48 -31.02 -1.65
N GLY A 257 -38.00 -32.20 -1.23
CA GLY A 257 -36.75 -32.38 -0.49
C GLY A 257 -35.53 -31.80 -1.19
N VAL A 258 -35.43 -31.92 -2.52
CA VAL A 258 -34.31 -31.34 -3.31
C VAL A 258 -34.39 -29.83 -3.31
N GLN A 259 -35.57 -29.25 -3.50
CA GLN A 259 -35.78 -27.79 -3.49
C GLN A 259 -35.46 -27.20 -2.13
N ILE A 260 -35.93 -27.82 -1.06
CA ILE A 260 -35.66 -27.39 0.31
C ILE A 260 -34.17 -27.50 0.63
N GLY A 261 -33.55 -28.63 0.29
CA GLY A 261 -32.11 -28.87 0.49
C GLY A 261 -31.24 -27.89 -0.26
N SER A 262 -31.58 -27.60 -1.54
CA SER A 262 -30.82 -26.64 -2.33
C SER A 262 -31.04 -25.19 -1.88
N ALA A 263 -32.23 -24.80 -1.43
CA ALA A 263 -32.49 -23.48 -0.88
C ALA A 263 -31.68 -23.25 0.41
N LEU A 264 -31.59 -24.25 1.29
CA LEU A 264 -30.75 -24.23 2.49
C LEU A 264 -29.27 -24.20 2.15
N GLU A 265 -28.82 -25.01 1.18
CA GLU A 265 -27.44 -24.95 0.66
C GLU A 265 -27.07 -23.54 0.22
N MET A 266 -27.88 -22.95 -0.66
CA MET A 266 -27.65 -21.60 -1.17
C MET A 266 -27.61 -20.55 -0.08
N LEU A 267 -28.50 -20.64 0.91
CA LEU A 267 -28.50 -19.75 2.07
C LEU A 267 -27.20 -19.88 2.88
N PHE A 268 -26.81 -21.10 3.23
CA PHE A 268 -25.58 -21.34 4.00
C PHE A 268 -24.33 -20.99 3.22
N LEU A 269 -24.29 -21.18 1.89
CA LEU A 269 -23.18 -20.73 1.04
C LEU A 269 -23.08 -19.21 1.01
N SER A 270 -24.20 -18.50 0.97
CA SER A 270 -24.21 -17.03 1.05
C SER A 270 -23.66 -16.53 2.40
N ILE A 271 -24.04 -17.21 3.49
CA ILE A 271 -23.48 -16.93 4.83
C ILE A 271 -21.97 -17.25 4.87
N ALA A 272 -21.56 -18.38 4.26
CA ALA A 272 -20.15 -18.79 4.20
C ALA A 272 -19.29 -17.77 3.43
N LEU A 273 -19.80 -17.22 2.32
CA LEU A 273 -19.16 -16.16 1.57
C LEU A 273 -18.99 -14.89 2.41
N SER A 274 -20.04 -14.46 3.11
CA SER A 274 -19.98 -13.28 3.99
C SER A 274 -19.00 -13.49 5.14
N TYR A 275 -18.97 -14.67 5.75
CA TYR A 275 -18.01 -15.04 6.80
C TYR A 275 -16.57 -15.02 6.28
N ARG A 276 -16.31 -15.62 5.10
CA ARG A 276 -15.00 -15.60 4.43
C ARG A 276 -14.52 -14.17 4.19
N TYR A 277 -15.39 -13.33 3.64
CA TYR A 277 -15.07 -11.92 3.40
C TYR A 277 -14.73 -11.17 4.69
N GLY A 278 -15.52 -11.36 5.75
CA GLY A 278 -15.24 -10.77 7.07
C GLY A 278 -13.90 -11.21 7.65
N ALA A 279 -13.53 -12.48 7.49
CA ALA A 279 -12.24 -12.99 7.93
C ALA A 279 -11.06 -12.38 7.14
N LEU A 280 -11.17 -12.30 5.81
CA LEU A 280 -10.17 -11.67 4.95
C LEU A 280 -10.00 -10.18 5.25
N ARG A 281 -11.10 -9.47 5.49
CA ARG A 281 -11.08 -8.06 5.85
C ARG A 281 -10.34 -7.83 7.17
N LYS A 282 -10.62 -8.59 8.21
CA LYS A 282 -9.92 -8.51 9.50
C LYS A 282 -8.42 -8.77 9.37
N GLU A 283 -8.03 -9.73 8.56
CA GLU A 283 -6.62 -10.02 8.31
C GLU A 283 -5.93 -8.89 7.56
N ASN A 284 -6.57 -8.31 6.54
CA ASN A 284 -6.06 -7.14 5.85
C ASN A 284 -5.92 -5.92 6.77
N GLU A 285 -6.92 -5.65 7.61
CA GLU A 285 -6.87 -4.57 8.60
C GLU A 285 -5.69 -4.76 9.57
N ARG A 286 -5.43 -6.01 10.00
CA ARG A 286 -4.27 -6.33 10.84
C ARG A 286 -2.94 -6.08 10.12
N ILE A 287 -2.80 -6.54 8.88
CA ILE A 287 -1.59 -6.34 8.07
C ILE A 287 -1.30 -4.85 7.86
N VAL A 288 -2.33 -4.06 7.52
CA VAL A 288 -2.22 -2.61 7.34
C VAL A 288 -1.80 -1.93 8.65
N TYR A 289 -2.41 -2.32 9.77
CA TYR A 289 -2.06 -1.77 11.08
C TYR A 289 -0.59 -2.06 11.46
N GLU A 290 -0.14 -3.32 11.29
CA GLU A 290 1.25 -3.70 11.54
C GLU A 290 2.24 -2.97 10.62
N ALA A 291 1.88 -2.79 9.34
CA ALA A 291 2.69 -2.05 8.36
C ALA A 291 2.81 -0.57 8.75
N ASN A 292 1.71 0.07 9.17
CA ASN A 292 1.71 1.46 9.63
C ASN A 292 2.58 1.64 10.87
N GLN A 293 2.47 0.76 11.88
CA GLN A 293 3.33 0.81 13.05
C GLN A 293 4.82 0.67 12.72
N ARG A 294 5.17 -0.20 11.77
CA ARG A 294 6.56 -0.33 11.31
C ARG A 294 7.05 0.93 10.62
N LEU A 295 6.18 1.54 9.81
CA LEU A 295 6.50 2.79 9.11
C LEU A 295 6.72 3.94 10.10
N GLU A 296 5.83 4.10 11.08
CA GLU A 296 5.95 5.12 12.13
C GLU A 296 7.27 5.00 12.91
N ARG A 297 7.64 3.77 13.31
CA ARG A 297 8.93 3.51 13.98
C ARG A 297 10.12 3.89 13.09
N LYS A 298 10.05 3.56 11.80
CA LYS A 298 11.10 3.87 10.82
C LYS A 298 11.24 5.38 10.59
N VAL A 299 10.10 6.09 10.51
CA VAL A 299 10.06 7.55 10.39
C VAL A 299 10.66 8.20 11.64
N ALA A 300 10.23 7.78 12.84
CA ALA A 300 10.76 8.31 14.11
C ALA A 300 12.29 8.12 14.21
N GLN A 301 12.79 6.92 13.88
CA GLN A 301 14.22 6.65 13.87
C GLN A 301 14.98 7.54 12.87
N ARG A 302 14.50 7.64 11.64
CA ARG A 302 15.12 8.48 10.62
C ARG A 302 15.12 9.96 10.99
N THR A 303 14.03 10.44 11.61
CA THR A 303 13.95 11.82 12.11
C THR A 303 15.01 12.07 13.20
N GLN A 304 15.21 11.10 14.09
CA GLN A 304 16.24 11.19 15.12
C GLN A 304 17.65 11.17 14.52
N ASP A 305 17.91 10.28 13.54
CA ASP A 305 19.19 10.20 12.84
C ASP A 305 19.53 11.54 12.13
N VAL A 306 18.55 12.11 11.43
CA VAL A 306 18.71 13.41 10.75
C VAL A 306 18.99 14.52 11.76
N ARG A 307 18.26 14.56 12.88
CA ARG A 307 18.47 15.57 13.92
C ARG A 307 19.87 15.48 14.53
N SER A 308 20.35 14.27 14.81
CA SER A 308 21.72 14.07 15.33
C SER A 308 22.79 14.48 14.32
N ALA A 309 22.59 14.17 13.03
CA ALA A 309 23.50 14.58 11.96
C ALA A 309 23.53 16.09 11.77
N MET A 310 22.39 16.78 11.89
CA MET A 310 22.33 18.25 11.85
C MET A 310 23.12 18.89 13.00
N LEU A 311 22.96 18.41 14.23
CA LEU A 311 23.71 18.90 15.38
C LEU A 311 25.23 18.71 15.20
N GLN A 312 25.65 17.57 14.69
CA GLN A 312 27.07 17.31 14.38
C GLN A 312 27.60 18.26 13.29
N LEU A 313 26.80 18.53 12.27
CA LEU A 313 27.17 19.45 11.21
C LEU A 313 27.29 20.89 11.72
N GLU A 314 26.38 21.34 12.57
CA GLU A 314 26.43 22.67 13.19
C GLU A 314 27.70 22.84 14.06
N ASP A 315 28.04 21.84 14.88
CA ASP A 315 29.26 21.85 15.71
C ASP A 315 30.52 21.87 14.82
N ALA A 316 30.56 21.05 13.79
CA ALA A 316 31.68 21.03 12.84
C ALA A 316 31.82 22.37 12.10
N HIS A 317 30.70 22.99 11.68
CA HIS A 317 30.69 24.28 11.02
C HIS A 317 31.17 25.41 11.95
N ALA A 318 30.75 25.40 13.23
CA ALA A 318 31.20 26.34 14.21
C ALA A 318 32.73 26.25 14.44
N ARG A 319 33.27 25.02 14.54
CA ARG A 319 34.73 24.80 14.72
C ARG A 319 35.53 25.24 13.49
N LEU A 320 35.03 25.00 12.28
CA LEU A 320 35.64 25.47 11.03
C LEU A 320 35.66 27.01 10.99
N GLY A 321 34.58 27.66 11.37
CA GLY A 321 34.48 29.13 11.43
C GLY A 321 35.51 29.72 12.38
N GLU A 322 35.73 29.13 13.54
CA GLU A 322 36.72 29.60 14.52
C GLU A 322 38.19 29.36 14.08
N SER A 323 38.43 28.19 13.47
CA SER A 323 39.75 27.89 12.91
C SER A 323 40.12 28.80 11.72
N SER A 324 39.14 29.27 10.97
CA SER A 324 39.33 30.17 9.81
C SER A 324 39.64 31.64 10.24
N ARG A 325 39.42 32.02 11.50
CA ARG A 325 39.62 33.41 11.97
C ARG A 325 41.03 33.68 12.47
N ARG A 326 41.85 32.67 12.67
CA ARG A 326 43.19 32.81 13.23
C ARG A 326 44.29 32.49 12.23
N ASP A 327 45.41 33.29 12.33
CA ASP A 327 46.65 33.00 11.60
C ASP A 327 47.33 31.75 12.15
N ALA A 328 47.57 30.81 11.25
CA ALA A 328 48.12 29.48 11.63
C ALA A 328 49.53 29.51 12.25
N LEU A 329 50.32 30.57 11.95
CA LEU A 329 51.69 30.69 12.46
C LEU A 329 51.74 31.32 13.86
N THR A 330 51.00 32.41 14.06
CA THR A 330 51.08 33.24 15.27
C THR A 330 49.93 32.97 16.26
N GLY A 331 48.85 32.36 15.85
CA GLY A 331 47.62 32.14 16.64
C GLY A 331 46.81 33.44 16.85
N LEU A 332 47.25 34.57 16.34
CA LEU A 332 46.50 35.83 16.35
C LEU A 332 45.34 35.80 15.39
N TYR A 333 44.44 36.76 15.45
CA TYR A 333 43.46 36.95 14.40
C TYR A 333 44.15 37.28 13.07
N HIS A 334 43.54 36.83 11.95
CA HIS A 334 44.02 37.23 10.63
C HIS A 334 43.38 38.55 10.18
N ARG A 335 43.89 39.11 9.08
CA ARG A 335 43.45 40.37 8.46
C ARG A 335 41.91 40.46 8.31
N GLY A 336 41.23 39.42 7.79
CA GLY A 336 39.79 39.48 7.52
C GLY A 336 38.97 39.63 8.81
N HIS A 337 39.30 38.87 9.86
CA HIS A 337 38.62 39.00 11.17
C HIS A 337 38.87 40.38 11.80
N PHE A 338 40.10 40.90 11.67
CA PHE A 338 40.42 42.24 12.17
C PHE A 338 39.59 43.30 11.48
N HIS A 339 39.48 43.26 10.16
CA HIS A 339 38.71 44.21 9.39
C HIS A 339 37.25 44.25 9.80
N GLU A 340 36.58 43.07 9.87
CA GLU A 340 35.20 42.99 10.34
C GLU A 340 34.99 43.49 11.78
N ALA A 341 35.93 43.22 12.66
CA ALA A 341 35.86 43.70 14.03
C ALA A 341 36.14 45.22 14.14
N PHE A 342 37.08 45.72 13.33
CA PHE A 342 37.41 47.14 13.28
C PHE A 342 36.29 48.01 12.73
N GLU A 343 35.56 47.53 11.70
CA GLU A 343 34.33 48.19 11.21
C GLU A 343 33.31 48.38 12.34
N ARG A 344 33.09 47.33 13.14
CA ARG A 344 32.17 47.39 14.28
C ARG A 344 32.66 48.38 15.34
N MET A 345 33.97 48.38 15.65
CA MET A 345 34.56 49.31 16.61
C MET A 345 34.46 50.75 16.13
N LEU A 346 34.61 51.01 14.83
CA LEU A 346 34.44 52.33 14.21
C LEU A 346 33.01 52.83 14.35
N ALA A 347 32.02 51.97 14.08
CA ALA A 347 30.61 52.32 14.27
C ALA A 347 30.32 52.63 15.76
N ASP A 348 30.89 51.85 16.71
CA ASP A 348 30.75 52.06 18.15
C ASP A 348 31.44 53.39 18.62
N THR A 349 32.53 53.78 17.98
CA THR A 349 33.23 55.06 18.21
C THR A 349 32.29 56.22 17.90
N ASN A 350 31.65 56.18 16.74
CA ASN A 350 30.71 57.20 16.32
C ASN A 350 29.45 57.26 17.20
N ALA A 351 29.00 56.13 17.72
CA ALA A 351 27.85 56.05 18.62
C ALA A 351 28.16 56.43 20.07
N SER A 352 29.33 56.06 20.58
CA SER A 352 29.71 56.24 22.01
C SER A 352 30.46 57.55 22.31
N GLY A 353 30.92 58.25 21.27
CA GLY A 353 31.72 59.48 21.42
C GLY A 353 33.13 59.23 22.00
N ARG A 354 33.66 58.02 21.94
CA ARG A 354 35.01 57.66 22.42
C ARG A 354 35.92 57.41 21.21
N PRO A 355 37.21 57.85 21.29
CA PRO A 355 38.12 57.66 20.16
C PRO A 355 38.53 56.21 19.95
N LEU A 356 38.92 55.89 18.71
CA LEU A 356 39.47 54.57 18.35
C LEU A 356 40.88 54.80 17.76
N SER A 357 41.90 54.19 18.37
CA SER A 357 43.25 54.26 17.83
C SER A 357 43.64 53.00 17.08
N LEU A 358 44.28 53.18 15.94
CA LEU A 358 44.84 52.10 15.09
C LEU A 358 46.35 52.19 15.13
N LEU A 359 47.00 51.06 15.43
CA LEU A 359 48.45 50.91 15.34
C LEU A 359 48.77 49.94 14.23
N ILE A 360 49.68 50.27 13.34
CA ILE A 360 50.30 49.33 12.40
C ILE A 360 51.76 49.14 12.85
N VAL A 361 52.12 47.88 13.06
CA VAL A 361 53.43 47.44 13.59
C VAL A 361 54.11 46.62 12.51
N ASP A 362 55.30 47.00 12.09
CA ASP A 362 56.09 46.28 11.08
C ASP A 362 57.49 45.99 11.66
N LEU A 363 57.90 44.71 11.56
CA LEU A 363 59.21 44.29 12.05
C LEU A 363 60.32 44.75 11.13
N ASP A 364 61.24 45.59 11.68
CA ASP A 364 62.30 46.18 10.94
C ASP A 364 63.26 45.13 10.38
N HIS A 365 63.63 45.28 9.10
CA HIS A 365 64.59 44.44 8.39
C HIS A 365 64.26 42.93 8.45
N PHE A 366 62.96 42.55 8.58
CA PHE A 366 62.57 41.13 8.72
C PHE A 366 62.98 40.30 7.50
N LYS A 367 62.95 40.88 6.28
CA LYS A 367 63.48 40.23 5.11
C LYS A 367 64.95 39.83 5.26
N ALA A 368 65.79 40.73 5.79
CA ALA A 368 67.20 40.41 6.05
C ALA A 368 67.38 39.28 7.08
N ILE A 369 66.50 39.18 8.08
CA ILE A 369 66.52 38.05 9.03
C ILE A 369 66.22 36.75 8.27
N ASN A 370 65.22 36.72 7.39
CA ASN A 370 64.89 35.55 6.57
C ASN A 370 66.03 35.20 5.60
N ASP A 371 66.59 36.20 4.93
CA ASP A 371 67.68 35.96 3.96
C ASP A 371 68.97 35.45 4.62
N GLN A 372 69.26 35.92 5.86
CA GLN A 372 70.45 35.53 6.60
C GLN A 372 70.33 34.20 7.39
N HIS A 373 69.13 33.94 7.94
CA HIS A 373 68.96 32.84 8.90
C HIS A 373 67.88 31.83 8.48
N GLY A 374 67.24 32.03 7.35
CA GLY A 374 66.20 31.16 6.81
C GLY A 374 64.79 31.41 7.40
N HIS A 375 63.76 30.96 6.66
CA HIS A 375 62.38 31.20 7.01
C HIS A 375 61.97 30.54 8.36
N LEU A 376 62.57 29.44 8.76
CA LEU A 376 62.22 28.84 10.07
C LEU A 376 62.64 29.74 11.26
N VAL A 377 63.73 30.47 11.16
CA VAL A 377 64.16 31.47 12.17
C VAL A 377 63.23 32.67 12.09
N GLY A 378 62.89 33.16 10.90
CA GLY A 378 61.90 34.20 10.76
C GLY A 378 60.55 33.87 11.34
N ASP A 379 60.04 32.69 11.09
CA ASP A 379 58.78 32.19 11.70
C ASP A 379 58.82 32.15 13.26
N ALA A 380 59.95 31.76 13.81
CA ALA A 380 60.16 31.80 15.24
C ALA A 380 60.19 33.26 15.80
N CYS A 381 60.80 34.18 15.06
CA CYS A 381 60.79 35.60 15.37
C CYS A 381 59.38 36.20 15.29
N LEU A 382 58.56 35.83 14.28
CA LEU A 382 57.15 36.22 14.17
C LEU A 382 56.35 35.73 15.38
N ARG A 383 56.50 34.46 15.77
CA ARG A 383 55.82 33.92 16.95
C ARG A 383 56.22 34.64 18.24
N ALA A 384 57.52 34.94 18.40
CA ALA A 384 58.03 35.68 19.53
C ALA A 384 57.51 37.14 19.56
N ALA A 385 57.47 37.81 18.38
CA ALA A 385 56.91 39.15 18.25
C ALA A 385 55.43 39.18 18.60
N ALA A 386 54.62 38.24 18.05
CA ALA A 386 53.21 38.11 18.38
C ALA A 386 52.96 37.97 19.88
N GLN A 387 53.77 37.11 20.57
CA GLN A 387 53.66 36.91 22.02
C GLN A 387 54.03 38.16 22.80
N ARG A 388 55.05 38.88 22.39
CA ARG A 388 55.51 40.11 23.06
C ARG A 388 54.53 41.24 22.91
N ILE A 389 54.04 41.46 21.70
CA ILE A 389 52.98 42.43 21.40
C ILE A 389 51.72 42.09 22.24
N GLY A 390 51.29 40.84 22.21
CA GLY A 390 50.11 40.38 22.98
C GLY A 390 50.30 40.54 24.51
N ARG A 391 51.54 40.40 25.04
CA ARG A 391 51.81 40.65 26.45
C ARG A 391 51.79 42.15 26.81
N ALA A 392 52.37 42.99 25.98
CA ALA A 392 52.32 44.43 26.17
C ALA A 392 50.89 44.97 26.10
N LEU A 393 50.08 44.43 25.25
CA LEU A 393 48.66 44.82 25.06
C LEU A 393 47.70 44.22 26.11
N ARG A 394 48.14 43.27 26.94
CA ARG A 394 47.26 42.56 27.91
C ARG A 394 46.52 43.49 28.89
N PRO A 395 47.11 44.63 29.37
CA PRO A 395 46.41 45.54 30.25
C PRO A 395 45.34 46.40 29.54
N HIS A 396 45.33 46.38 28.20
CA HIS A 396 44.48 47.22 27.37
C HIS A 396 43.43 46.40 26.68
N ASP A 397 42.26 46.97 26.46
CA ASP A 397 41.20 46.37 25.64
C ASP A 397 41.57 46.50 24.16
N ALA A 398 42.47 45.63 23.70
CA ALA A 398 43.07 45.72 22.37
C ALA A 398 42.71 44.51 21.50
N LEU A 399 42.33 44.78 20.25
CA LEU A 399 42.26 43.77 19.23
C LEU A 399 43.58 43.66 18.46
N LEU A 400 44.25 42.52 18.55
CA LEU A 400 45.52 42.27 17.85
C LEU A 400 45.35 41.22 16.76
N ALA A 401 45.88 41.50 15.59
CA ALA A 401 45.89 40.61 14.42
C ALA A 401 47.24 40.67 13.70
N ARG A 402 47.54 39.58 13.00
CA ARG A 402 48.58 39.59 11.96
C ARG A 402 47.97 39.97 10.63
N PHE A 403 48.46 41.09 10.05
CA PHE A 403 47.90 41.64 8.81
C PHE A 403 48.45 40.92 7.58
N GLY A 404 49.73 40.52 7.60
CA GLY A 404 50.42 39.75 6.56
C GLY A 404 51.93 39.86 6.72
N GLY A 405 52.70 38.88 6.28
CA GLY A 405 54.15 38.92 6.35
C GLY A 405 54.67 39.21 7.78
N GLU A 406 55.36 40.32 7.93
CA GLU A 406 55.91 40.86 9.17
C GLU A 406 55.06 41.94 9.85
N GLU A 407 53.84 42.19 9.32
CA GLU A 407 52.94 43.24 9.77
C GLU A 407 51.91 42.78 10.80
N PHE A 408 51.75 43.53 11.88
CA PHE A 408 50.72 43.35 12.88
C PHE A 408 49.86 44.60 13.00
N VAL A 409 48.61 44.43 13.31
CA VAL A 409 47.68 45.55 13.51
C VAL A 409 47.04 45.48 14.88
N VAL A 410 46.83 46.60 15.51
CA VAL A 410 46.21 46.70 16.81
C VAL A 410 45.15 47.81 16.79
N ALA A 411 43.95 47.46 17.23
CA ALA A 411 42.90 48.44 17.47
C ALA A 411 42.76 48.64 19.00
N LEU A 412 42.66 49.90 19.39
CA LEU A 412 42.56 50.33 20.79
C LEU A 412 41.31 51.20 20.96
N PRO A 413 40.16 50.60 21.26
CA PRO A 413 38.94 51.35 21.49
C PRO A 413 39.04 52.22 22.77
N GLY A 414 38.54 53.42 22.72
CA GLY A 414 38.51 54.34 23.84
C GLY A 414 39.87 55.01 24.21
N HIS A 415 40.91 54.81 23.41
CA HIS A 415 42.23 55.41 23.65
C HIS A 415 42.47 56.59 22.69
N ALA A 416 42.70 57.77 23.28
CA ALA A 416 43.11 58.97 22.55
C ALA A 416 44.58 58.86 22.14
N LEU A 417 45.02 59.74 21.21
CA LEU A 417 46.32 59.68 20.57
C LEU A 417 47.49 59.59 21.58
N ALA A 418 47.50 60.39 22.65
CA ALA A 418 48.59 60.34 23.65
C ALA A 418 48.69 58.97 24.35
N ALA A 419 47.56 58.38 24.71
CA ALA A 419 47.52 57.05 25.29
C ALA A 419 47.94 55.97 24.30
N ALA A 420 47.45 56.03 23.06
CA ALA A 420 47.81 55.08 22.01
C ALA A 420 49.31 55.14 21.64
N VAL A 421 49.93 56.32 21.66
CA VAL A 421 51.38 56.48 21.47
C VAL A 421 52.17 55.89 22.64
N ALA A 422 51.72 56.06 23.89
CA ALA A 422 52.36 55.42 25.05
C ALA A 422 52.30 53.88 24.94
N ILE A 423 51.15 53.32 24.58
CA ILE A 423 50.96 51.86 24.35
C ILE A 423 51.83 51.39 23.16
N ALA A 424 51.91 52.14 22.08
CA ALA A 424 52.75 51.81 20.94
C ALA A 424 54.22 51.79 21.33
N GLU A 425 54.67 52.70 22.19
CA GLU A 425 56.03 52.76 22.70
C GLU A 425 56.32 51.56 23.64
N GLU A 426 55.36 51.15 24.50
CA GLU A 426 55.46 49.93 25.27
C GLU A 426 55.63 48.68 24.40
N VAL A 427 54.84 48.58 23.32
CA VAL A 427 54.94 47.48 22.34
C VAL A 427 56.32 47.50 21.68
N ARG A 428 56.82 48.67 21.24
CA ARG A 428 58.12 48.85 20.62
C ARG A 428 59.26 48.40 21.60
N GLN A 429 59.22 48.87 22.84
CA GLN A 429 60.21 48.51 23.88
C GLN A 429 60.17 47.00 24.19
N ALA A 430 58.97 46.39 24.30
CA ALA A 430 58.82 44.94 24.54
C ALA A 430 59.47 44.10 23.41
N LEU A 431 59.43 44.57 22.18
CA LEU A 431 60.03 43.90 21.02
C LEU A 431 61.55 43.91 21.08
N VAL A 432 62.14 45.06 21.50
CA VAL A 432 63.62 45.28 21.57
C VAL A 432 64.25 44.76 22.84
N ALA A 433 63.51 44.66 23.94
CA ALA A 433 64.01 44.36 25.29
C ALA A 433 64.83 43.04 25.35
N GLU A 434 64.41 42.02 24.64
CA GLU A 434 65.07 40.75 24.61
C GLU A 434 65.30 40.24 23.20
N PRO A 435 66.43 39.63 22.82
CA PRO A 435 66.60 38.99 21.53
C PRO A 435 65.62 37.76 21.43
N CYS A 436 65.23 37.44 20.24
CA CYS A 436 64.52 36.15 19.98
C CYS A 436 65.58 35.02 20.04
N ASP A 437 65.41 34.08 20.96
CA ASP A 437 66.26 32.89 21.03
C ASP A 437 65.62 31.79 20.20
N VAL A 438 66.34 31.39 19.16
CA VAL A 438 65.91 30.32 18.26
C VAL A 438 67.01 29.27 18.21
N GLN A 439 66.91 28.22 18.97
CA GLN A 439 67.90 27.10 19.04
C GLN A 439 69.32 27.61 19.37
N GLY A 440 69.43 28.56 20.27
CA GLY A 440 70.70 29.16 20.70
C GLY A 440 71.20 30.33 19.87
N LEU A 441 70.52 30.67 18.76
CA LEU A 441 70.77 31.84 17.93
C LEU A 441 69.96 33.03 18.52
N ARG A 442 70.62 34.09 18.92
CA ARG A 442 70.01 35.31 19.44
C ARG A 442 69.84 36.37 18.34
N VAL A 443 68.58 36.50 17.86
CA VAL A 443 68.22 37.48 16.83
C VAL A 443 67.56 38.69 17.47
N ARG A 444 68.10 39.89 17.26
CA ARG A 444 67.48 41.13 17.70
C ARG A 444 66.38 41.53 16.69
N VAL A 445 65.18 41.82 17.21
CA VAL A 445 64.05 42.25 16.43
C VAL A 445 63.63 43.61 16.95
N SER A 446 63.53 44.60 16.08
CA SER A 446 62.88 45.89 16.36
C SER A 446 61.65 46.06 15.43
N ALA A 447 60.85 47.02 15.74
CA ALA A 447 59.70 47.36 14.89
C ALA A 447 59.50 48.87 14.75
N SER A 448 59.03 49.29 13.60
CA SER A 448 58.51 50.63 13.35
C SER A 448 56.98 50.61 13.54
N LEU A 449 56.45 51.65 14.19
CA LEU A 449 55.02 51.74 14.46
C LEU A 449 54.43 53.04 13.92
N GLY A 450 53.31 52.91 13.20
CA GLY A 450 52.47 54.05 12.82
C GLY A 450 51.20 54.07 13.66
N VAL A 451 50.89 55.22 14.22
CA VAL A 451 49.72 55.40 15.10
C VAL A 451 48.80 56.46 14.51
N HIS A 452 47.55 56.09 14.36
CA HIS A 452 46.49 57.01 14.01
C HIS A 452 45.31 56.88 14.99
N THR A 453 44.75 58.01 15.39
CA THR A 453 43.54 58.05 16.23
C THR A 453 42.40 58.66 15.44
N ILE A 454 41.32 57.94 15.43
CA ILE A 454 40.04 58.30 14.79
C ILE A 454 39.18 58.95 15.89
N GLU A 455 38.93 60.24 15.75
CA GLU A 455 37.98 60.92 16.62
C GLU A 455 36.55 60.69 16.16
N PRO A 456 35.58 60.69 17.08
CA PRO A 456 34.17 60.43 16.72
C PRO A 456 33.67 61.42 15.64
N GLY A 457 33.04 60.86 14.59
CA GLY A 457 32.47 61.65 13.48
C GLY A 457 33.48 62.17 12.47
N THR A 458 34.77 61.83 12.56
CA THR A 458 35.81 62.31 11.64
C THR A 458 36.08 61.37 10.45
N ILE A 459 35.94 60.08 10.64
CA ILE A 459 36.19 59.05 9.62
C ILE A 459 35.08 58.01 9.71
N ASP A 460 34.44 57.72 8.57
CA ASP A 460 33.45 56.65 8.44
C ASP A 460 33.96 55.49 7.57
N ASP A 461 35.14 55.64 6.97
CA ASP A 461 35.77 54.61 6.09
C ASP A 461 36.98 53.99 6.78
N VAL A 462 36.93 52.64 6.93
CA VAL A 462 37.98 51.82 7.49
C VAL A 462 39.31 51.97 6.74
N ASP A 463 39.24 51.93 5.42
CA ASP A 463 40.43 51.97 4.55
C ASP A 463 41.17 53.33 4.67
N LEU A 464 40.46 54.45 4.85
CA LEU A 464 41.05 55.75 5.11
C LEU A 464 41.83 55.76 6.43
N GLY A 465 41.30 55.14 7.48
CA GLY A 465 41.98 54.99 8.78
C GLY A 465 43.30 54.22 8.64
N PHE A 466 43.29 53.14 7.89
CA PHE A 466 44.51 52.38 7.59
C PHE A 466 45.51 53.17 6.77
N GLU A 467 45.09 53.89 5.74
CA GLU A 467 45.97 54.73 4.89
C GLU A 467 46.72 55.74 5.72
N ILE A 468 46.03 56.40 6.65
CA ILE A 468 46.64 57.44 7.49
C ILE A 468 47.66 56.79 8.50
N ALA A 469 47.34 55.66 9.11
CA ALA A 469 48.23 54.91 9.98
C ALA A 469 49.45 54.36 9.22
N ASP A 470 49.29 53.90 7.98
CA ASP A 470 50.37 53.42 7.13
C ASP A 470 51.35 54.57 6.74
N ARG A 471 50.85 55.77 6.45
CA ARG A 471 51.69 56.94 6.22
C ARG A 471 52.55 57.26 7.47
N ALA A 472 52.00 57.16 8.67
CA ALA A 472 52.74 57.31 9.90
C ALA A 472 53.80 56.21 10.08
N LEU A 473 53.52 54.98 9.74
CA LEU A 473 54.48 53.86 9.72
C LEU A 473 55.59 54.11 8.69
N TYR A 474 55.25 54.57 7.51
CA TYR A 474 56.26 54.95 6.52
C TYR A 474 57.22 56.05 7.03
N ALA A 475 56.69 57.09 7.70
CA ALA A 475 57.48 58.11 8.34
C ALA A 475 58.39 57.52 9.45
N ALA A 476 57.92 56.53 10.21
CA ALA A 476 58.76 55.84 11.19
C ALA A 476 59.91 55.07 10.54
N LYS A 477 59.67 54.38 9.43
CA LYS A 477 60.69 53.67 8.65
C LYS A 477 61.71 54.64 8.03
N ALA A 478 61.25 55.80 7.53
CA ALA A 478 62.13 56.84 6.97
C ALA A 478 63.03 57.56 8.02
N ASN A 479 62.53 57.69 9.24
CA ASN A 479 63.22 58.36 10.35
C ASN A 479 64.19 57.45 11.14
N GLY A 480 64.72 56.42 10.53
CA GLY A 480 65.74 55.54 11.12
C GLY A 480 65.22 54.25 11.78
N ARG A 481 63.93 53.95 11.61
CA ARG A 481 63.27 52.76 12.17
C ARG A 481 63.24 52.69 13.71
N ASN A 482 62.75 51.57 14.25
CA ASN A 482 62.66 51.34 15.70
C ASN A 482 62.13 52.58 16.44
N CYS A 483 61.06 53.16 15.95
CA CYS A 483 60.41 54.34 16.56
C CYS A 483 58.91 54.34 16.29
N VAL A 484 58.18 55.10 17.06
CA VAL A 484 56.73 55.40 16.86
C VAL A 484 56.57 56.74 16.17
N ARG A 485 55.68 56.81 15.17
CA ARG A 485 55.23 58.04 14.55
C ARG A 485 53.74 58.14 14.51
N THR A 486 53.25 59.33 14.56
CA THR A 486 51.82 59.65 14.48
C THR A 486 51.48 60.31 13.17
N SER A 487 50.22 60.26 12.77
CA SER A 487 49.70 61.01 11.60
C SER A 487 49.96 62.51 11.63
N LEU A 488 50.06 63.07 12.84
CA LEU A 488 50.38 64.52 13.02
C LEU A 488 51.88 64.86 12.83
N SER A 489 52.77 63.87 12.98
CA SER A 489 54.21 64.03 12.80
C SER A 489 54.69 63.67 11.38
N ALA A 490 53.79 63.34 10.50
CA ALA A 490 54.07 62.94 9.12
C ALA A 490 53.73 64.04 8.09
N ALA A 491 53.25 65.21 8.57
CA ALA A 491 52.94 66.40 7.80
C ALA A 491 54.17 67.36 7.62
#